data_d7fb3a07e15dfe419fb4a802fb0d3318
#
_entry.id   d7fb3a07e15dfe419fb4a802fb0d3318
#
_cell.length_a   1.000
_cell.length_b   1.000
_cell.length_c   1.000
_cell.angle_alpha   90.00
_cell.angle_beta   90.00
_cell.angle_gamma   90.00
#
_symmetry.space_group_name_H-M   'P 1'
#
loop_
_entity.id
_entity.type
_entity.pdbx_description
1 polymer ?
#
loop_
_entity_poly.entity_id
_entity_poly.type
_entity_poly.pdbx_seq_one_letter_code
_entity_poly.pdbx_strand_id
1 'polypeptide(L)'
;LAEDMDINIYITDTDSMHIEYDRVKDLTKRFTELYGREMEGKQLGQLHVDFDLDGCHGEISSKKSIYLGKKCYIDIIEGMNDKNEKVVGHHIRMKGVPNSTLYYTADKYTKNVDNNTKLWNMYNRLYHGEKVGFDLLEGGNRCNFKFNGDMTIGYMKEFERVLSFNSEKGQLISVVE
;
A
#
# COMPACT_ATOMS: atom_id res chain seq x y z
N LEU A 1 -14.82 -15.32 9.54
CA LEU A 1 -16.05 -14.56 9.78
C LEU A 1 -16.45 -13.72 8.56
N ALA A 2 -15.56 -12.95 7.95
CA ALA A 2 -15.88 -12.17 6.74
C ALA A 2 -16.35 -13.10 5.60
N GLU A 3 -15.63 -14.19 5.35
CA GLU A 3 -16.01 -15.20 4.36
C GLU A 3 -17.38 -15.85 4.69
N ASP A 4 -17.64 -16.17 5.96
CA ASP A 4 -18.93 -16.73 6.41
C ASP A 4 -20.11 -15.77 6.21
N MET A 5 -19.81 -14.47 6.12
CA MET A 5 -20.80 -13.42 5.87
C MET A 5 -20.88 -13.02 4.39
N ASP A 6 -20.21 -13.73 3.50
CA ASP A 6 -20.12 -13.43 2.06
C ASP A 6 -19.63 -11.99 1.79
N ILE A 7 -18.60 -11.57 2.55
CA ILE A 7 -17.93 -10.29 2.39
C ILE A 7 -16.67 -10.50 1.54
N ASN A 8 -16.54 -9.75 0.46
CA ASN A 8 -15.36 -9.84 -0.41
C ASN A 8 -14.12 -9.34 0.32
N ILE A 9 -13.11 -10.19 0.37
CA ILE A 9 -11.78 -9.84 0.86
C ILE A 9 -10.88 -9.61 -0.36
N TYR A 10 -10.50 -8.37 -0.60
CA TYR A 10 -9.67 -7.99 -1.76
C TYR A 10 -8.20 -8.33 -1.57
N ILE A 11 -7.67 -8.10 -0.36
CA ILE A 11 -6.31 -8.47 0.01
C ILE A 11 -6.21 -8.59 1.54
N THR A 12 -5.29 -9.46 1.98
CA THR A 12 -4.83 -9.53 3.37
C THR A 12 -3.32 -9.37 3.41
N ASP A 13 -2.81 -8.65 4.41
CA ASP A 13 -1.38 -8.52 4.64
C ASP A 13 -1.07 -8.55 6.14
N THR A 14 -0.57 -9.70 6.60
CA THR A 14 -0.19 -9.99 7.99
C THR A 14 -1.36 -9.82 8.95
N ASP A 15 -1.67 -8.61 9.37
CA ASP A 15 -2.68 -8.21 10.35
C ASP A 15 -3.67 -7.17 9.80
N SER A 16 -3.67 -6.96 8.49
CA SER A 16 -4.60 -6.06 7.80
C SER A 16 -5.46 -6.79 6.77
N MET A 17 -6.63 -6.23 6.50
CA MET A 17 -7.60 -6.77 5.57
C MET A 17 -8.31 -5.62 4.85
N HIS A 18 -8.39 -5.69 3.51
CA HIS A 18 -9.18 -4.77 2.70
C HIS A 18 -10.47 -5.48 2.29
N ILE A 19 -11.58 -4.92 2.69
CA ILE A 19 -12.94 -5.43 2.41
C ILE A 19 -13.83 -4.33 1.86
N GLU A 20 -15.05 -4.69 1.46
CA GLU A 20 -16.08 -3.75 1.06
C GLU A 20 -16.40 -2.77 2.21
N TYR A 21 -16.30 -1.48 1.91
CA TYR A 21 -16.48 -0.43 2.92
C TYR A 21 -17.87 -0.45 3.58
N ASP A 22 -18.91 -0.64 2.81
CA ASP A 22 -20.28 -0.70 3.28
C ASP A 22 -20.60 -1.93 4.16
N ARG A 23 -19.74 -2.96 4.11
CA ARG A 23 -19.86 -4.18 4.90
C ARG A 23 -19.07 -4.15 6.22
N VAL A 24 -18.24 -3.13 6.45
CA VAL A 24 -17.43 -3.01 7.69
C VAL A 24 -18.30 -2.99 8.92
N LYS A 25 -19.39 -2.21 8.92
CA LYS A 25 -20.31 -2.11 10.08
C LYS A 25 -21.01 -3.43 10.39
N ASP A 26 -21.40 -4.18 9.37
CA ASP A 26 -22.01 -5.51 9.54
C ASP A 26 -21.02 -6.50 10.16
N LEU A 27 -19.79 -6.50 9.66
CA LEU A 27 -18.73 -7.35 10.18
C LEU A 27 -18.40 -7.03 11.64
N THR A 28 -18.24 -5.74 11.97
CA THR A 28 -17.97 -5.27 13.34
C THR A 28 -19.08 -5.69 14.29
N LYS A 29 -20.33 -5.48 13.92
CA LYS A 29 -21.48 -5.89 14.72
C LYS A 29 -21.48 -7.42 14.96
N ARG A 30 -21.31 -8.19 13.90
CA ARG A 30 -21.30 -9.66 13.99
C ARG A 30 -20.14 -10.18 14.82
N PHE A 31 -18.99 -9.54 14.71
CA PHE A 31 -17.83 -9.88 15.55
C PHE A 31 -18.12 -9.67 17.04
N THR A 32 -18.69 -8.51 17.38
CA THR A 32 -19.05 -8.18 18.77
C THR A 32 -20.09 -9.15 19.34
N GLU A 33 -21.11 -9.51 18.55
CA GLU A 33 -22.12 -10.50 18.93
C GLU A 33 -21.52 -11.89 19.24
N LEU A 34 -20.55 -12.33 18.43
CA LEU A 34 -19.98 -13.68 18.58
C LEU A 34 -18.91 -13.76 19.67
N TYR A 35 -18.08 -12.73 19.79
CA TYR A 35 -16.90 -12.79 20.65
C TYR A 35 -17.01 -11.93 21.91
N GLY A 36 -18.07 -11.15 22.08
CA GLY A 36 -18.32 -10.33 23.27
C GLY A 36 -17.29 -9.21 23.47
N ARG A 37 -16.58 -8.79 22.40
CA ARG A 37 -15.57 -7.73 22.44
C ARG A 37 -15.61 -6.88 21.17
N GLU A 38 -15.18 -5.64 21.28
CA GLU A 38 -15.09 -4.73 20.13
C GLU A 38 -14.02 -5.19 19.13
N MET A 39 -14.36 -5.19 17.83
CA MET A 39 -13.43 -5.49 16.75
C MET A 39 -12.51 -4.31 16.46
N GLU A 40 -13.05 -3.09 16.50
CA GLU A 40 -12.32 -1.87 16.19
C GLU A 40 -11.81 -1.18 17.46
N GLY A 41 -10.62 -0.59 17.39
CA GLY A 41 -10.01 0.17 18.47
C GLY A 41 -8.49 0.23 18.40
N LYS A 42 -7.89 0.68 19.50
CA LYS A 42 -6.43 0.87 19.61
C LYS A 42 -5.76 -0.14 20.56
N GLN A 43 -6.50 -1.09 21.09
CA GLN A 43 -5.95 -2.11 21.98
C GLN A 43 -5.38 -3.28 21.18
N LEU A 44 -4.51 -4.05 21.81
CA LEU A 44 -3.95 -5.26 21.22
C LEU A 44 -5.06 -6.23 20.80
N GLY A 45 -5.04 -6.64 19.53
CA GLY A 45 -6.04 -7.53 18.95
C GLY A 45 -7.30 -6.84 18.42
N GLN A 46 -7.32 -5.51 18.41
CA GLN A 46 -8.32 -4.72 17.70
C GLN A 46 -7.77 -4.22 16.34
N LEU A 47 -8.67 -3.99 15.41
CA LEU A 47 -8.37 -3.41 14.09
C LEU A 47 -8.66 -1.90 14.10
N HIS A 48 -8.01 -1.16 13.24
CA HIS A 48 -8.32 0.24 12.95
C HIS A 48 -8.06 0.55 11.48
N VAL A 49 -8.66 1.61 10.98
CA VAL A 49 -8.40 2.09 9.62
C VAL A 49 -6.98 2.65 9.56
N ASP A 50 -6.15 2.09 8.68
CA ASP A 50 -4.73 2.47 8.49
C ASP A 50 -4.56 3.57 7.41
N PHE A 51 -5.66 4.12 6.92
CA PHE A 51 -5.62 5.24 5.99
C PHE A 51 -5.46 6.55 6.73
N ASP A 52 -4.52 7.37 6.28
CA ASP A 52 -4.25 8.70 6.82
C ASP A 52 -4.35 9.74 5.68
N LEU A 53 -5.08 10.82 5.95
CA LEU A 53 -5.21 11.99 5.08
C LEU A 53 -5.06 13.24 5.91
N ASP A 54 -4.08 14.07 5.58
CA ASP A 54 -3.81 15.31 6.26
C ASP A 54 -5.08 16.20 6.35
N GLY A 55 -5.41 16.61 7.57
CA GLY A 55 -6.56 17.47 7.84
C GLY A 55 -7.93 16.79 7.73
N CYS A 56 -7.99 15.46 7.59
CA CYS A 56 -9.23 14.70 7.63
C CYS A 56 -9.42 14.05 9.00
N HIS A 57 -10.62 14.23 9.56
CA HIS A 57 -11.03 13.61 10.80
C HIS A 57 -12.34 12.83 10.54
N GLY A 58 -12.30 11.53 10.70
CA GLY A 58 -13.48 10.68 10.50
C GLY A 58 -13.23 9.53 9.55
N GLU A 59 -14.27 9.12 8.85
CA GLU A 59 -14.21 7.95 7.97
C GLU A 59 -13.41 8.25 6.70
N ILE A 60 -12.30 7.51 6.50
CA ILE A 60 -11.51 7.53 5.27
C ILE A 60 -11.72 6.18 4.60
N SER A 61 -12.00 6.18 3.31
CA SER A 61 -12.22 4.95 2.54
C SER A 61 -11.48 4.96 1.21
N SER A 62 -11.11 3.78 0.73
CA SER A 62 -10.57 3.63 -0.62
C SER A 62 -11.70 3.70 -1.66
N LYS A 63 -11.46 4.44 -2.73
CA LYS A 63 -12.39 4.56 -3.87
C LYS A 63 -12.00 3.69 -5.05
N LYS A 64 -10.73 3.42 -5.20
CA LYS A 64 -10.20 2.49 -6.19
C LYS A 64 -8.82 2.01 -5.77
N SER A 65 -8.52 0.77 -6.10
CA SER A 65 -7.27 0.12 -5.71
C SER A 65 -6.68 -0.69 -6.85
N ILE A 66 -5.36 -0.84 -6.83
CA ILE A 66 -4.64 -1.80 -7.66
C ILE A 66 -3.81 -2.66 -6.72
N TYR A 67 -4.06 -3.95 -6.71
CA TYR A 67 -3.31 -4.93 -5.93
C TYR A 67 -2.40 -5.73 -6.85
N LEU A 68 -1.08 -5.60 -6.65
CA LEU A 68 -0.05 -6.31 -7.41
C LEU A 68 0.55 -7.48 -6.63
N GLY A 69 0.02 -7.73 -5.45
CA GLY A 69 0.47 -8.77 -4.54
C GLY A 69 0.73 -8.25 -3.14
N LYS A 70 1.20 -9.13 -2.28
CA LYS A 70 1.45 -8.85 -0.86
C LYS A 70 2.46 -7.70 -0.69
N LYS A 71 2.07 -6.66 0.06
CA LYS A 71 2.86 -5.43 0.28
C LYS A 71 3.19 -4.66 -0.99
N CYS A 72 2.39 -4.83 -2.05
CA CYS A 72 2.54 -4.13 -3.32
C CYS A 72 1.18 -3.72 -3.84
N TYR A 73 0.71 -2.53 -3.48
CA TYR A 73 -0.60 -2.01 -3.86
C TYR A 73 -0.68 -0.49 -3.75
N ILE A 74 -1.68 0.07 -4.38
CA ILE A 74 -2.09 1.46 -4.25
C ILE A 74 -3.58 1.55 -4.01
N ASP A 75 -3.98 2.39 -3.07
CA ASP A 75 -5.36 2.84 -2.87
C ASP A 75 -5.43 4.34 -3.15
N ILE A 76 -6.42 4.76 -3.89
CA ILE A 76 -6.85 6.16 -3.93
C ILE A 76 -7.93 6.32 -2.87
N ILE A 77 -7.60 7.09 -1.86
CA ILE A 77 -8.42 7.25 -0.65
C ILE A 77 -9.10 8.60 -0.62
N GLU A 78 -10.24 8.66 0.06
CA GLU A 78 -11.06 9.86 0.18
C GLU A 78 -11.56 10.00 1.61
N GLY A 79 -11.55 11.23 2.10
CA GLY A 79 -12.11 11.63 3.39
C GLY A 79 -12.69 13.03 3.34
N MET A 80 -13.23 13.49 4.46
CA MET A 80 -13.75 14.86 4.62
C MET A 80 -12.87 15.62 5.60
N ASN A 81 -12.52 16.86 5.26
CA ASN A 81 -11.82 17.75 6.19
C ASN A 81 -12.79 18.46 7.14
N ASP A 82 -12.24 19.24 8.10
CA ASP A 82 -13.03 20.01 9.08
C ASP A 82 -14.00 21.02 8.45
N LYS A 83 -13.80 21.38 7.20
CA LYS A 83 -14.67 22.28 6.44
C LYS A 83 -15.73 21.56 5.63
N ASN A 84 -15.89 20.24 5.81
CA ASN A 84 -16.74 19.38 4.98
C ASN A 84 -16.36 19.40 3.48
N GLU A 85 -15.10 19.65 3.18
CA GLU A 85 -14.61 19.55 1.82
C GLU A 85 -14.00 18.16 1.60
N LYS A 86 -14.26 17.59 0.43
CA LYS A 86 -13.71 16.32 0.01
C LYS A 86 -12.21 16.43 -0.25
N VAL A 87 -11.43 15.61 0.43
CA VAL A 87 -9.98 15.48 0.24
C VAL A 87 -9.69 14.10 -0.36
N VAL A 88 -8.85 14.08 -1.37
CA VAL A 88 -8.43 12.84 -2.05
C VAL A 88 -6.93 12.69 -1.90
N GLY A 89 -6.50 11.52 -1.48
CA GLY A 89 -5.10 11.16 -1.34
C GLY A 89 -4.81 9.75 -1.84
N HIS A 90 -3.70 9.23 -1.41
CA HIS A 90 -3.30 7.86 -1.76
C HIS A 90 -2.65 7.16 -0.57
N HIS A 91 -2.81 5.86 -0.55
CA HIS A 91 -2.07 4.95 0.32
C HIS A 91 -1.30 3.98 -0.57
N ILE A 92 0.02 3.90 -0.41
CA ILE A 92 0.90 3.10 -1.27
C ILE A 92 1.77 2.15 -0.47
N ARG A 93 1.96 0.97 -1.00
CA ARG A 93 2.94 0.00 -0.53
C ARG A 93 3.67 -0.60 -1.73
N MET A 94 4.98 -0.64 -1.66
CA MET A 94 5.80 -1.36 -2.63
C MET A 94 7.00 -1.97 -1.91
N LYS A 95 6.90 -3.24 -1.60
CA LYS A 95 7.94 -3.97 -0.87
C LYS A 95 9.30 -3.81 -1.54
N GLY A 96 10.24 -3.28 -0.77
CA GLY A 96 11.64 -3.12 -1.20
C GLY A 96 11.93 -1.87 -2.02
N VAL A 97 10.95 -0.99 -2.23
CA VAL A 97 11.13 0.31 -2.89
C VAL A 97 10.69 1.41 -1.91
N PRO A 98 11.56 2.36 -1.56
CA PRO A 98 11.21 3.48 -0.70
C PRO A 98 10.17 4.40 -1.36
N ASN A 99 9.33 5.05 -0.53
CA ASN A 99 8.32 5.97 -1.05
C ASN A 99 8.91 7.12 -1.88
N SER A 100 10.06 7.68 -1.48
CA SER A 100 10.76 8.72 -2.25
C SER A 100 11.07 8.27 -3.68
N THR A 101 11.51 7.02 -3.83
CA THR A 101 11.76 6.41 -5.14
C THR A 101 10.48 6.19 -5.93
N LEU A 102 9.36 5.85 -5.27
CA LEU A 102 8.07 5.71 -5.94
C LEU A 102 7.60 7.04 -6.53
N TYR A 103 7.67 8.13 -5.77
CA TYR A 103 7.30 9.47 -6.26
C TYR A 103 8.18 9.92 -7.42
N TYR A 104 9.50 9.76 -7.31
CA TYR A 104 10.42 10.10 -8.38
C TYR A 104 10.15 9.29 -9.64
N THR A 105 9.96 7.99 -9.51
CA THR A 105 9.67 7.11 -10.64
C THR A 105 8.34 7.48 -11.27
N ALA A 106 7.30 7.71 -10.48
CA ALA A 106 5.99 8.13 -10.97
C ALA A 106 6.08 9.46 -11.77
N ASP A 107 6.88 10.43 -11.31
CA ASP A 107 7.13 11.68 -12.00
C ASP A 107 7.90 11.50 -13.33
N LYS A 108 8.79 10.53 -13.40
CA LYS A 108 9.54 10.18 -14.61
C LYS A 108 8.60 9.67 -15.72
N TYR A 109 7.58 8.88 -15.36
CA TYR A 109 6.65 8.29 -16.32
C TYR A 109 5.45 9.18 -16.65
N THR A 110 5.01 10.02 -15.72
CA THR A 110 3.83 10.88 -15.94
C THR A 110 4.11 12.27 -15.39
N LYS A 111 3.97 13.30 -16.23
CA LYS A 111 4.22 14.70 -15.87
C LYS A 111 2.95 15.54 -15.96
N ASN A 112 2.98 16.72 -15.34
CA ASN A 112 1.92 17.74 -15.43
C ASN A 112 0.54 17.29 -14.89
N VAL A 113 0.53 16.39 -13.93
CA VAL A 113 -0.66 15.98 -13.18
C VAL A 113 -0.31 15.87 -11.69
N ASP A 114 -1.31 15.72 -10.84
CA ASP A 114 -1.12 15.53 -9.39
C ASP A 114 -0.45 14.19 -9.04
N ASN A 115 0.06 14.08 -7.82
CA ASN A 115 0.79 12.90 -7.36
C ASN A 115 -0.09 11.64 -7.32
N ASN A 116 -1.38 11.77 -6.99
CA ASN A 116 -2.30 10.63 -6.98
C ASN A 116 -2.39 10.01 -8.36
N THR A 117 -2.55 10.85 -9.39
CA THR A 117 -2.62 10.42 -10.79
C THR A 117 -1.29 9.84 -11.27
N LYS A 118 -0.15 10.45 -10.92
CA LYS A 118 1.19 9.92 -11.29
C LYS A 118 1.42 8.53 -10.73
N LEU A 119 1.18 8.35 -9.44
CA LEU A 119 1.34 7.07 -8.77
C LEU A 119 0.37 6.03 -9.31
N TRP A 120 -0.91 6.39 -9.49
CA TRP A 120 -1.91 5.50 -10.07
C TRP A 120 -1.47 4.99 -11.43
N ASN A 121 -1.00 5.88 -12.32
CA ASN A 121 -0.56 5.50 -13.65
C ASN A 121 0.63 4.55 -13.61
N MET A 122 1.59 4.77 -12.70
CA MET A 122 2.74 3.87 -12.52
C MET A 122 2.31 2.47 -12.09
N TYR A 123 1.43 2.36 -11.09
CA TYR A 123 0.89 1.05 -10.68
C TYR A 123 0.04 0.39 -11.76
N ASN A 124 -0.70 1.19 -12.54
CA ASN A 124 -1.50 0.69 -13.64
C ASN A 124 -0.65 0.12 -14.79
N ARG A 125 0.51 0.72 -15.08
CA ARG A 125 1.49 0.16 -16.02
C ARG A 125 1.99 -1.21 -15.55
N LEU A 126 2.37 -1.32 -14.27
CA LEU A 126 2.75 -2.60 -13.67
C LEU A 126 1.63 -3.63 -13.78
N TYR A 127 0.39 -3.24 -13.45
CA TYR A 127 -0.77 -4.12 -13.52
C TYR A 127 -1.00 -4.69 -14.93
N HIS A 128 -0.70 -3.91 -15.97
CA HIS A 128 -0.76 -4.36 -17.37
C HIS A 128 0.50 -5.10 -17.84
N GLY A 129 1.40 -5.46 -16.94
CA GLY A 129 2.59 -6.25 -17.23
C GLY A 129 3.76 -5.46 -17.82
N GLU A 130 3.69 -4.11 -17.82
CA GLU A 130 4.81 -3.29 -18.25
C GLU A 130 5.95 -3.37 -17.23
N LYS A 131 7.18 -3.33 -17.73
CA LYS A 131 8.37 -3.19 -16.88
C LYS A 131 8.50 -1.75 -16.38
N VAL A 132 8.75 -1.58 -15.08
CA VAL A 132 9.03 -0.28 -14.47
C VAL A 132 10.35 -0.34 -13.74
N GLY A 133 11.30 0.51 -14.15
CA GLY A 133 12.60 0.66 -13.52
C GLY A 133 12.54 1.67 -12.37
N PHE A 134 13.08 1.29 -11.22
CA PHE A 134 13.18 2.09 -10.01
C PHE A 134 14.64 2.38 -9.70
N ASP A 135 15.07 3.61 -9.95
CA ASP A 135 16.38 4.09 -9.55
C ASP A 135 16.34 4.52 -8.10
N LEU A 136 17.17 3.96 -7.25
CA LEU A 136 17.28 4.40 -5.87
C LEU A 136 18.05 5.71 -5.80
N LEU A 137 17.33 6.75 -5.46
CA LEU A 137 17.84 8.10 -5.34
C LEU A 137 18.62 8.32 -4.04
N GLU A 138 19.29 9.46 -3.99
CA GLU A 138 19.86 10.02 -2.79
C GLU A 138 18.81 10.01 -1.64
N GLY A 139 19.13 9.36 -0.54
CA GLY A 139 18.16 9.02 0.52
C GLY A 139 17.38 7.73 0.33
N GLY A 140 17.36 7.15 -0.88
CA GLY A 140 16.85 5.80 -1.17
C GLY A 140 17.92 4.73 -1.14
N ASN A 141 19.15 5.09 -0.82
CA ASN A 141 20.26 4.16 -0.69
C ASN A 141 20.02 3.15 0.43
N ARG A 142 20.14 1.88 0.11
CA ARG A 142 20.14 0.85 1.15
C ARG A 142 21.46 0.81 1.86
N CYS A 143 21.42 0.95 3.19
CA CYS A 143 22.53 0.56 4.03
C CYS A 143 22.56 -0.96 4.09
N ASN A 144 23.59 -1.57 3.50
CA ASN A 144 23.84 -3.00 3.59
C ASN A 144 24.90 -3.23 4.67
N PHE A 145 24.63 -4.20 5.54
CA PHE A 145 25.55 -4.62 6.57
C PHE A 145 26.12 -5.99 6.20
N LYS A 146 27.41 -6.10 6.24
CA LYS A 146 28.10 -7.37 6.08
C LYS A 146 28.85 -7.67 7.37
N PHE A 147 28.57 -8.79 7.97
CA PHE A 147 29.32 -9.30 9.08
C PHE A 147 30.61 -9.95 8.54
N ASN A 148 31.73 -9.52 9.05
CA ASN A 148 33.06 -10.05 8.68
C ASN A 148 33.86 -10.37 9.95
N GLY A 149 33.69 -11.59 10.45
CA GLY A 149 34.25 -12.00 11.76
C GLY A 149 33.60 -11.23 12.91
N ASP A 150 34.39 -10.50 13.64
CA ASP A 150 34.04 -9.69 14.81
C ASP A 150 33.65 -8.25 14.45
N MET A 151 33.63 -7.88 13.15
CA MET A 151 33.27 -6.54 12.70
C MET A 151 32.05 -6.54 11.76
N THR A 152 31.16 -5.60 12.02
CA THR A 152 30.06 -5.29 11.10
C THR A 152 30.43 -4.10 10.23
N ILE A 153 30.49 -4.31 8.93
CA ILE A 153 30.77 -3.27 7.94
C ILE A 153 29.48 -2.84 7.30
N GLY A 154 29.11 -1.56 7.48
CA GLY A 154 28.04 -0.92 6.76
C GLY A 154 28.56 -0.30 5.46
N TYR A 155 27.84 -0.49 4.36
CA TYR A 155 28.10 0.20 3.10
C TYR A 155 26.80 0.59 2.42
N MET A 156 26.84 1.71 1.71
CA MET A 156 25.72 2.16 0.89
C MET A 156 25.95 1.69 -0.54
N LYS A 157 24.90 1.15 -1.14
CA LYS A 157 24.92 0.69 -2.52
C LYS A 157 23.72 1.27 -3.26
N GLU A 158 24.01 2.03 -4.31
CA GLU A 158 23.01 2.35 -5.32
C GLU A 158 22.66 1.08 -6.09
N PHE A 159 21.39 0.85 -6.32
CA PHE A 159 20.97 -0.21 -7.22
C PHE A 159 19.68 0.17 -7.95
N GLU A 160 19.62 -0.27 -9.17
CA GLU A 160 18.43 -0.26 -10.00
C GLU A 160 17.60 -1.51 -9.72
N ARG A 161 16.28 -1.36 -9.71
CA ARG A 161 15.36 -2.48 -9.63
C ARG A 161 14.29 -2.36 -10.70
N VAL A 162 14.19 -3.35 -11.55
CA VAL A 162 13.14 -3.46 -12.54
C VAL A 162 12.10 -4.45 -12.05
N LEU A 163 10.84 -4.03 -12.06
CA LEU A 163 9.70 -4.85 -11.65
C LEU A 163 8.71 -5.02 -12.79
N SER A 164 8.09 -6.18 -12.85
CA SER A 164 6.95 -6.47 -13.71
C SER A 164 5.95 -7.32 -12.95
N PHE A 165 4.66 -7.17 -13.24
CA PHE A 165 3.62 -8.00 -12.66
C PHE A 165 3.48 -9.30 -13.46
N ASN A 166 3.56 -10.42 -12.77
CA ASN A 166 3.30 -11.73 -13.35
C ASN A 166 1.86 -12.14 -13.01
N SER A 167 0.98 -12.12 -14.00
CA SER A 167 -0.44 -12.41 -13.83
C SER A 167 -0.72 -13.88 -13.46
N GLU A 168 0.11 -14.82 -13.90
CA GLU A 168 -0.04 -16.25 -13.55
C GLU A 168 0.26 -16.49 -12.06
N LYS A 169 1.22 -15.74 -11.50
CA LYS A 169 1.60 -15.81 -10.09
C LYS A 169 0.85 -14.81 -9.22
N GLY A 170 0.12 -13.85 -9.81
CA GLY A 170 -0.56 -12.77 -9.10
C GLY A 170 0.38 -11.92 -8.25
N GLN A 171 1.62 -11.68 -8.70
CA GLN A 171 2.62 -10.95 -7.91
C GLN A 171 3.63 -10.19 -8.77
N LEU A 172 4.22 -9.14 -8.18
CA LEU A 172 5.38 -8.46 -8.74
C LEU A 172 6.63 -9.35 -8.64
N ILE A 173 7.36 -9.40 -9.73
CA ILE A 173 8.65 -10.09 -9.82
C ILE A 173 9.75 -9.11 -10.19
N SER A 174 10.96 -9.35 -9.68
CA SER A 174 12.15 -8.64 -10.18
C SER A 174 12.54 -9.23 -11.53
N VAL A 175 12.76 -8.33 -12.48
CA VAL A 175 13.25 -8.70 -13.81
C VAL A 175 14.75 -8.43 -13.83
N VAL A 176 15.52 -9.44 -14.14
CA VAL A 176 16.96 -9.32 -14.40
C VAL A 176 17.09 -9.18 -15.90
N GLU A 177 17.68 -8.08 -16.36
CA GLU A 177 18.06 -7.86 -17.76
C GLU A 177 19.44 -8.47 -18.05
#